data_5800d1c22f53ed611a1be5e365bcf0c9
#
_entry.id   5800d1c22f53ed611a1be5e365bcf0c9
#
_cell.length_a   1.000
_cell.length_b   1.000
_cell.length_c   1.000
_cell.angle_alpha   90.00
_cell.angle_beta   90.00
_cell.angle_gamma   90.00
#
_symmetry.space_group_name_H-M   'P 1'
#
loop_
_entity.id
_entity.type
_entity.pdbx_description
1 polymer ?
#
loop_
_entity_poly.entity_id
_entity_poly.type
_entity_poly.pdbx_seq_one_letter_code
_entity_poly.pdbx_strand_id
1 'polypeptide(L)'
;MSVNLRTYTFLDSLQPQLTAHVCSTCRGFWPVPFEAALFIEIAPGMAIHKLLDRALKETRVHPATIVVERAFGMVMLHSEDKGEVHSAGDAILDELNNTAEDRLKPKLVTNQ
;
A
#
# COMPACT_ATOMS: atom_id res chain seq x y z
N MET A 1 -10.12 18.70 0.41
CA MET A 1 -8.75 18.45 0.85
C MET A 1 -8.09 17.48 -0.11
N SER A 2 -6.95 17.85 -0.66
CA SER A 2 -6.25 16.96 -1.58
C SER A 2 -5.37 15.98 -0.83
N VAL A 3 -5.23 14.79 -1.40
CA VAL A 3 -4.38 13.72 -0.86
C VAL A 3 -3.20 13.56 -1.78
N ASN A 4 -2.00 13.63 -1.22
CA ASN A 4 -0.77 13.50 -1.99
C ASN A 4 -0.18 12.11 -1.83
N LEU A 5 0.09 11.46 -2.95
CA LEU A 5 0.83 10.20 -2.94
C LEU A 5 2.31 10.53 -2.79
N ARG A 6 2.92 10.01 -1.73
CA ARG A 6 4.34 10.27 -1.45
C ARG A 6 5.22 9.13 -1.91
N THR A 7 4.79 7.91 -1.71
CA THR A 7 5.58 6.74 -2.09
C THR A 7 4.66 5.63 -2.57
N TYR A 8 5.05 4.99 -3.65
CA TYR A 8 4.36 3.83 -4.18
C TYR A 8 5.43 2.85 -4.63
N THR A 9 5.62 1.77 -3.86
CA THR A 9 6.65 0.79 -4.15
C THR A 9 6.02 -0.59 -4.25
N PHE A 10 6.15 -1.19 -5.42
CA PHE A 10 5.68 -2.55 -5.66
C PHE A 10 6.87 -3.50 -5.68
N LEU A 11 6.79 -4.55 -4.87
CA LEU A 11 7.79 -5.61 -4.85
C LEU A 11 7.15 -6.88 -5.39
N ASP A 12 7.75 -7.40 -6.44
CA ASP A 12 7.22 -8.58 -7.11
C ASP A 12 7.28 -9.82 -6.23
N SER A 13 8.33 -9.92 -5.42
CA SER A 13 8.55 -11.08 -4.56
C SER A 13 9.34 -10.65 -3.33
N LEU A 14 8.76 -10.91 -2.15
CA LEU A 14 9.41 -10.57 -0.89
C LEU A 14 10.54 -11.56 -0.59
N GLN A 15 11.72 -11.03 -0.33
CA GLN A 15 12.83 -11.86 0.14
C GLN A 15 12.58 -12.32 1.57
N PRO A 16 13.06 -13.53 1.94
CA PRO A 16 12.84 -14.03 3.30
C PRO A 16 13.32 -13.09 4.41
N GLN A 17 14.46 -12.44 4.22
CA GLN A 17 14.99 -11.53 5.23
C GLN A 17 14.11 -10.31 5.41
N LEU A 18 13.62 -9.74 4.31
CA LEU A 18 12.71 -8.60 4.38
C LEU A 18 11.40 -9.02 5.01
N THR A 19 10.89 -10.20 4.65
CA THR A 19 9.66 -10.73 5.24
C THR A 19 9.80 -10.85 6.75
N ALA A 20 10.90 -11.39 7.22
CA ALA A 20 11.14 -11.54 8.66
C ALA A 20 11.18 -10.18 9.35
N HIS A 21 11.80 -9.19 8.72
CA HIS A 21 11.87 -7.85 9.28
C HIS A 21 10.48 -7.22 9.40
N VAL A 22 9.65 -7.34 8.36
CA VAL A 22 8.29 -6.82 8.41
C VAL A 22 7.48 -7.52 9.48
N CYS A 23 7.61 -8.85 9.58
CA CYS A 23 6.87 -9.61 10.59
C CYS A 23 7.22 -9.18 12.01
N SER A 24 8.44 -8.72 12.24
CA SER A 24 8.88 -8.31 13.58
C SER A 24 8.12 -7.10 14.11
N THR A 25 7.56 -6.28 13.23
CA THR A 25 6.80 -5.08 13.62
C THR A 25 5.34 -5.12 13.16
N CYS A 26 4.94 -6.19 12.49
CA CYS A 26 3.62 -6.29 11.90
C CYS A 26 2.56 -6.64 12.95
N ARG A 27 1.43 -5.92 12.91
CA ARG A 27 0.30 -6.17 13.79
C ARG A 27 -0.92 -6.68 13.04
N GLY A 28 -0.85 -6.73 11.72
CA GLY A 28 -1.92 -7.25 10.90
C GLY A 28 -1.62 -8.66 10.43
N PHE A 29 -1.90 -8.91 9.16
CA PHE A 29 -1.62 -10.21 8.55
C PHE A 29 -0.14 -10.30 8.20
N TRP A 30 0.53 -11.31 8.73
CA TRP A 30 1.96 -11.50 8.51
C TRP A 30 2.21 -11.94 7.07
N PRO A 31 3.12 -11.27 6.37
CA PRO A 31 3.48 -11.72 5.03
C PRO A 31 4.32 -12.99 5.08
N VAL A 32 4.28 -13.72 3.98
CA VAL A 32 5.03 -14.95 3.79
C VAL A 32 6.12 -14.68 2.74
N PRO A 33 7.31 -15.29 2.85
CA PRO A 33 8.34 -15.09 1.83
C PRO A 33 7.81 -15.37 0.43
N PHE A 34 8.27 -14.58 -0.52
CA PHE A 34 7.95 -14.67 -1.94
C PHE A 34 6.57 -14.17 -2.34
N GLU A 35 5.79 -13.65 -1.40
CA GLU A 35 4.56 -12.94 -1.75
C GLU A 35 4.91 -11.61 -2.43
N ALA A 36 3.97 -11.13 -3.25
CA ALA A 36 4.06 -9.77 -3.78
C ALA A 36 3.62 -8.78 -2.70
N ALA A 37 4.18 -7.59 -2.73
CA ALA A 37 3.86 -6.57 -1.73
C ALA A 37 3.79 -5.19 -2.34
N LEU A 38 3.01 -4.33 -1.72
CA LEU A 38 2.85 -2.94 -2.11
C LEU A 38 2.97 -2.07 -0.88
N PHE A 39 3.90 -1.12 -0.93
CA PHE A 39 4.09 -0.13 0.13
C PHE A 39 3.60 1.21 -0.38
N ILE A 40 2.68 1.83 0.34
CA ILE A 40 2.11 3.12 -0.05
C ILE A 40 2.21 4.08 1.12
N GLU A 41 2.73 5.28 0.84
CA GLU A 41 2.74 6.38 1.79
C GLU A 41 2.02 7.57 1.17
N ILE A 42 1.14 8.18 1.95
CA ILE A 42 0.35 9.32 1.51
C ILE A 42 0.36 10.41 2.58
N ALA A 43 -0.10 11.59 2.21
CA ALA A 43 -0.32 12.70 3.13
C ALA A 43 -1.64 13.40 2.75
N PRO A 44 -2.50 13.76 3.71
CA PRO A 44 -2.37 13.58 5.15
C PRO A 44 -2.63 12.14 5.60
N GLY A 45 -2.15 11.80 6.80
CA GLY A 45 -2.13 10.42 7.26
C GLY A 45 -3.48 9.74 7.34
N MET A 46 -4.51 10.47 7.79
CA MET A 46 -5.84 9.87 7.98
C MET A 46 -6.47 9.37 6.68
N ALA A 47 -6.03 9.88 5.54
CA ALA A 47 -6.57 9.45 4.26
C ALA A 47 -6.24 7.99 3.95
N ILE A 48 -5.23 7.40 4.63
CA ILE A 48 -4.85 6.01 4.38
C ILE A 48 -6.00 5.04 4.65
N HIS A 49 -6.86 5.36 5.61
CA HIS A 49 -7.99 4.50 5.95
C HIS A 49 -8.95 4.32 4.77
N LYS A 50 -9.24 5.41 4.06
CA LYS A 50 -10.14 5.35 2.92
C LYS A 50 -9.54 4.57 1.78
N LEU A 51 -8.24 4.75 1.54
CA LEU A 51 -7.54 4.03 0.48
C LEU A 51 -7.48 2.54 0.79
N LEU A 52 -7.16 2.20 2.03
CA LEU A 52 -7.11 0.80 2.45
C LEU A 52 -8.49 0.15 2.38
N ASP A 53 -9.52 0.85 2.83
CA ASP A 53 -10.89 0.35 2.77
C ASP A 53 -11.27 -0.03 1.34
N ARG A 54 -10.96 0.84 0.38
CA ARG A 54 -11.26 0.56 -1.01
C ARG A 54 -10.49 -0.65 -1.53
N ALA A 55 -9.21 -0.73 -1.22
CA ALA A 55 -8.39 -1.86 -1.66
C ALA A 55 -8.94 -3.18 -1.12
N LEU A 56 -9.32 -3.21 0.15
CA LEU A 56 -9.83 -4.42 0.79
C LEU A 56 -11.20 -4.83 0.25
N LYS A 57 -12.00 -3.87 -0.19
CA LYS A 57 -13.31 -4.17 -0.78
C LYS A 57 -13.21 -4.73 -2.20
N GLU A 58 -12.19 -4.35 -2.94
CA GLU A 58 -12.06 -4.72 -4.35
C GLU A 58 -11.08 -5.85 -4.60
N THR A 59 -10.24 -6.20 -3.64
CA THR A 59 -9.21 -7.21 -3.84
C THR A 59 -9.09 -8.12 -2.62
N ARG A 60 -8.24 -9.15 -2.76
CA ARG A 60 -8.00 -10.13 -1.69
C ARG A 60 -6.63 -9.95 -1.05
N VAL A 61 -6.10 -8.74 -1.05
CA VAL A 61 -4.83 -8.47 -0.39
C VAL A 61 -5.00 -8.44 1.12
N HIS A 62 -3.90 -8.60 1.83
CA HIS A 62 -3.86 -8.55 3.28
C HIS A 62 -3.01 -7.39 3.75
N PRO A 63 -3.49 -6.55 4.68
CA PRO A 63 -2.67 -5.49 5.24
C PRO A 63 -1.78 -6.05 6.35
N ALA A 64 -0.49 -5.78 6.25
CA ALA A 64 0.47 -6.20 7.27
C ALA A 64 0.72 -5.08 8.27
N THR A 65 1.15 -3.94 7.78
CA THR A 65 1.53 -2.81 8.61
C THR A 65 0.76 -1.58 8.16
N ILE A 66 0.24 -0.84 9.13
CA ILE A 66 -0.37 0.45 8.88
C ILE A 66 0.18 1.42 9.91
N VAL A 67 0.66 2.56 9.43
CA VAL A 67 1.17 3.62 10.28
C VAL A 67 0.40 4.89 9.95
N VAL A 68 -0.22 5.49 10.95
CA VAL A 68 -1.00 6.71 10.74
C VAL A 68 -0.45 7.80 11.64
N GLU A 69 0.13 8.80 11.02
CA GLU A 69 0.61 10.00 11.69
C GLU A 69 -0.17 11.18 11.17
N ARG A 70 0.01 12.35 11.80
CA ARG A 70 -0.67 13.55 11.33
C ARG A 70 -0.21 13.92 9.92
N ALA A 71 1.09 13.89 9.69
CA ALA A 71 1.68 14.35 8.44
C ALA A 71 1.65 13.30 7.33
N PHE A 72 1.59 12.03 7.68
CA PHE A 72 1.62 10.95 6.67
C PHE A 72 0.93 9.69 7.17
N GLY A 73 0.55 8.84 6.24
CA GLY A 73 0.07 7.50 6.53
C GLY A 73 0.71 6.51 5.57
N MET A 74 1.01 5.32 6.07
CA MET A 74 1.66 4.29 5.29
C MET A 74 0.93 2.97 5.51
N VAL A 75 0.81 2.18 4.46
CA VAL A 75 0.27 0.83 4.55
C VAL A 75 1.09 -0.10 3.68
N MET A 76 1.28 -1.31 4.16
CA MET A 76 1.86 -2.40 3.39
C MET A 76 0.78 -3.44 3.13
N LEU A 77 0.57 -3.76 1.86
CA LEU A 77 -0.36 -4.80 1.43
C LEU A 77 0.43 -5.94 0.81
N HIS A 78 -0.07 -7.17 0.98
CA HIS A 78 0.61 -8.32 0.40
C HIS A 78 -0.38 -9.41 0.02
N SER A 79 0.01 -10.26 -0.91
CA SER A 79 -0.76 -11.42 -1.34
C SER A 79 0.16 -12.36 -2.11
N GLU A 80 -0.14 -13.66 -2.06
CA GLU A 80 0.55 -14.61 -2.94
C GLU A 80 0.13 -14.43 -4.41
N ASP A 81 -1.01 -13.80 -4.65
CA ASP A 81 -1.46 -13.48 -6.00
C ASP A 81 -1.00 -12.07 -6.35
N LYS A 82 0.02 -12.00 -7.21
CA LYS A 82 0.58 -10.73 -7.66
C LYS A 82 -0.46 -9.85 -8.37
N GLY A 83 -1.38 -10.47 -9.10
CA GLY A 83 -2.46 -9.74 -9.78
C GLY A 83 -3.35 -9.01 -8.79
N GLU A 84 -3.63 -9.61 -7.63
CA GLU A 84 -4.43 -8.96 -6.60
C GLU A 84 -3.71 -7.74 -6.03
N VAL A 85 -2.40 -7.81 -5.84
CA VAL A 85 -1.63 -6.68 -5.36
C VAL A 85 -1.64 -5.54 -6.37
N HIS A 86 -1.49 -5.85 -7.66
CA HIS A 86 -1.58 -4.85 -8.71
C HIS A 86 -2.96 -4.21 -8.76
N SER A 87 -4.02 -5.02 -8.62
CA SER A 87 -5.39 -4.50 -8.62
C SER A 87 -5.64 -3.57 -7.42
N ALA A 88 -5.08 -3.92 -6.26
CA ALA A 88 -5.18 -3.08 -5.08
C ALA A 88 -4.49 -1.73 -5.32
N GLY A 89 -3.31 -1.75 -5.93
CA GLY A 89 -2.60 -0.53 -6.29
C GLY A 89 -3.40 0.34 -7.24
N ASP A 90 -4.00 -0.26 -8.26
CA ASP A 90 -4.82 0.47 -9.22
C ASP A 90 -6.04 1.09 -8.54
N ALA A 91 -6.68 0.36 -7.64
CA ALA A 91 -7.83 0.88 -6.90
C ALA A 91 -7.46 2.08 -6.05
N ILE A 92 -6.30 2.01 -5.40
CA ILE A 92 -5.79 3.11 -4.57
C ILE A 92 -5.48 4.34 -5.43
N LEU A 93 -4.81 4.13 -6.56
CA LEU A 93 -4.48 5.24 -7.46
C LEU A 93 -5.76 5.89 -8.02
N ASP A 94 -6.77 5.09 -8.32
CA ASP A 94 -8.05 5.61 -8.79
C ASP A 94 -8.76 6.42 -7.70
N GLU A 95 -8.72 5.94 -6.46
CA GLU A 95 -9.30 6.67 -5.34
C GLU A 95 -8.59 8.02 -5.14
N LEU A 96 -7.27 8.04 -5.31
CA LEU A 96 -6.52 9.30 -5.23
C LEU A 96 -6.93 10.27 -6.33
N ASN A 97 -7.21 9.77 -7.52
CA ASN A 97 -7.69 10.59 -8.62
C ASN A 97 -9.03 11.23 -8.30
N ASN A 98 -9.91 10.49 -7.62
CA ASN A 98 -11.25 10.95 -7.32
C ASN A 98 -11.29 11.95 -6.18
N THR A 99 -10.27 11.98 -5.33
CA THR A 99 -10.27 12.82 -4.13
C THR A 99 -9.42 14.08 -4.27
N ALA A 100 -8.61 14.19 -5.33
CA ALA A 100 -7.69 15.31 -5.48
C ALA A 100 -7.86 15.94 -6.86
N GLU A 101 -8.28 17.20 -6.89
CA GLU A 101 -8.39 17.94 -8.15
C GLU A 101 -7.03 18.36 -8.68
N ASP A 102 -6.17 18.79 -7.78
CA ASP A 102 -4.84 19.31 -8.12
C ASP A 102 -3.74 18.46 -7.53
N ARG A 103 -3.83 17.17 -7.71
CA ARG A 103 -2.80 16.31 -7.16
C ARG A 103 -1.56 16.33 -8.04
N LEU A 104 -0.43 16.20 -7.39
CA LEU A 104 0.82 15.99 -8.11
C LEU A 104 0.83 14.58 -8.70
N LYS A 105 1.52 14.45 -9.83
CA LYS A 105 1.70 13.12 -10.41
C LYS A 105 2.44 12.23 -9.42
N PRO A 106 1.93 11.04 -9.15
CA PRO A 106 2.63 10.15 -8.24
C PRO A 106 3.95 9.67 -8.82
N LYS A 107 4.92 9.51 -7.94
CA LYS A 107 6.17 8.88 -8.32
C LYS A 107 6.03 7.39 -8.07
N LEU A 108 6.00 6.61 -9.14
CA LEU A 108 5.83 5.17 -9.04
C LEU A 108 7.17 4.47 -9.07
N VAL A 109 7.35 3.57 -8.13
CA VAL A 109 8.54 2.72 -8.08
C VAL A 109 8.08 1.28 -8.15
N THR A 110 8.55 0.55 -9.14
CA THR A 110 8.23 -0.86 -9.31
C THR A 110 9.52 -1.65 -9.34
N ASN A 111 9.63 -2.60 -8.43
CA ASN A 111 10.79 -3.48 -8.36
C ASN A 111 10.37 -4.90 -8.75
N GLN A 112 10.86 -5.35 -9.87
CA GLN A 112 10.54 -6.66 -10.41
C GLN A 112 11.53 -7.72 -9.94
#